data_64d206d9fc867d2b7606a5e388d5cff6
#
_entry.id   64d206d9fc867d2b7606a5e388d5cff6
#
_cell.length_a   1.000
_cell.length_b   1.000
_cell.length_c   1.000
_cell.angle_alpha   90.00
_cell.angle_beta   90.00
_cell.angle_gamma   90.00
#
_symmetry.space_group_name_H-M   'P 1'
#
loop_
_entity.id
_entity.type
_entity.pdbx_description
1 polymer ?
#
loop_
_entity_poly.entity_id
_entity_poly.type
_entity_poly.pdbx_seq_one_letter_code
_entity_poly.pdbx_strand_id
1 'polypeptide(L)'
;MAYQKLQAGRAWSVNNSDNTDIPDIGTAGPTGTTTSGSATQLIDSNATFLTSGVQLNMIIVNTTDNTQAVVIGIENDTTLTVSANIFAASAKAYEIYGGDQEGAVLYIGTAGNLKVTTVAGDVVTFQGINTGAFFPVHVKKVWATGTSASNIIALW
;
A
#
# COMPACT_ATOMS: atom_id res chain seq x y z
N MET A 1 14.02 25.80 16.82
CA MET A 1 13.86 24.33 16.77
C MET A 1 12.42 24.02 16.39
N ALA A 2 12.20 23.38 15.26
CA ALA A 2 10.88 22.85 14.96
C ALA A 2 10.64 21.62 15.84
N TYR A 3 9.71 21.72 16.77
CA TYR A 3 9.16 20.54 17.41
C TYR A 3 8.43 19.74 16.34
N GLN A 4 9.00 18.65 15.88
CA GLN A 4 8.28 17.69 15.08
C GLN A 4 7.10 17.18 15.94
N LYS A 5 5.90 17.54 15.55
CA LYS A 5 4.70 16.97 16.14
C LYS A 5 4.72 15.47 15.89
N LEU A 6 5.02 14.68 16.90
CA LEU A 6 4.83 13.22 16.92
C LEU A 6 3.33 12.87 17.00
N GLN A 7 2.51 13.55 16.19
CA GLN A 7 1.08 13.30 16.09
C GLN A 7 0.78 12.86 14.68
N ALA A 8 0.53 11.56 14.52
CA ALA A 8 0.03 11.03 13.29
C ALA A 8 -1.36 11.62 13.02
N GLY A 9 -1.52 12.20 11.84
CA GLY A 9 -2.82 12.66 11.34
C GLY A 9 -3.57 11.59 10.57
N ARG A 10 -2.90 10.49 10.22
CA ARG A 10 -3.44 9.39 9.41
C ARG A 10 -2.94 8.05 9.93
N ALA A 11 -3.80 7.03 9.78
CA ALA A 11 -3.50 5.67 10.13
C ALA A 11 -4.01 4.72 9.05
N TRP A 12 -3.22 3.70 8.72
CA TRP A 12 -3.53 2.69 7.71
C TRP A 12 -3.14 1.31 8.18
N SER A 13 -4.03 0.33 8.05
CA SER A 13 -3.72 -1.08 8.32
C SER A 13 -2.78 -1.63 7.24
N VAL A 14 -1.58 -1.99 7.62
CA VAL A 14 -0.55 -2.45 6.69
C VAL A 14 -0.85 -3.85 6.18
N ASN A 15 -0.87 -4.01 4.87
CA ASN A 15 -0.80 -5.30 4.22
C ASN A 15 0.67 -5.63 3.95
N ASN A 16 1.20 -6.66 4.62
CA ASN A 16 2.57 -7.10 4.39
C ASN A 16 2.70 -7.62 2.95
N SER A 17 3.71 -7.15 2.23
CA SER A 17 3.91 -7.52 0.83
C SER A 17 5.38 -7.58 0.47
N ASP A 18 5.78 -8.60 -0.27
CA ASP A 18 7.16 -8.70 -0.78
C ASP A 18 7.37 -7.83 -2.03
N ASN A 19 6.29 -7.42 -2.68
CA ASN A 19 6.33 -6.76 -3.99
C ASN A 19 5.84 -5.31 -3.99
N THR A 20 5.12 -4.86 -2.94
CA THR A 20 4.42 -3.58 -2.93
C THR A 20 4.76 -2.79 -1.68
N ASP A 21 5.03 -1.51 -1.83
CA ASP A 21 5.24 -0.58 -0.71
C ASP A 21 3.91 -0.27 0.01
N ILE A 22 4.00 0.32 1.19
CA ILE A 22 2.82 0.88 1.89
C ILE A 22 2.28 2.03 1.04
N PRO A 23 0.96 2.12 0.76
CA PRO A 23 0.40 3.21 -0.02
C PRO A 23 0.62 4.58 0.63
N ASP A 24 0.91 5.61 -0.17
CA ASP A 24 0.82 6.98 0.29
C ASP A 24 -0.65 7.44 0.29
N ILE A 25 -1.32 7.23 1.42
CA ILE A 25 -2.72 7.64 1.60
C ILE A 25 -2.91 9.17 1.62
N GLY A 26 -1.81 9.93 1.54
CA GLY A 26 -1.83 11.39 1.39
C GLY A 26 -2.19 11.85 -0.01
N THR A 27 -1.87 11.02 -1.00
CA THR A 27 -2.10 11.29 -2.41
C THR A 27 -3.13 10.31 -2.96
N ALA A 28 -4.39 10.49 -2.56
CA ALA A 28 -5.49 9.67 -3.05
C ALA A 28 -5.77 9.99 -4.53
N GLY A 29 -5.83 8.95 -5.35
CA GLY A 29 -6.25 8.99 -6.74
C GLY A 29 -7.70 8.52 -6.91
N PRO A 30 -8.08 8.06 -8.09
CA PRO A 30 -9.44 7.61 -8.36
C PRO A 30 -9.81 6.35 -7.57
N THR A 31 -11.09 6.24 -7.27
CA THR A 31 -11.73 5.09 -6.65
C THR A 31 -12.82 4.57 -7.57
N GLY A 32 -13.18 3.31 -7.44
CA GLY A 32 -14.24 2.72 -8.25
C GLY A 32 -14.49 1.26 -7.93
N THR A 33 -15.15 0.59 -8.86
CA THR A 33 -15.46 -0.85 -8.77
C THR A 33 -15.22 -1.50 -10.13
N THR A 34 -14.50 -2.61 -10.14
CA THR A 34 -14.21 -3.32 -11.40
C THR A 34 -15.48 -3.79 -12.09
N THR A 35 -15.60 -3.54 -13.39
CA THR A 35 -16.72 -3.96 -14.22
C THR A 35 -16.46 -5.31 -14.88
N SER A 36 -15.19 -5.75 -14.96
CA SER A 36 -14.80 -7.06 -15.47
C SER A 36 -13.65 -7.64 -14.64
N GLY A 37 -13.57 -8.96 -14.55
CA GLY A 37 -12.46 -9.67 -13.94
C GLY A 37 -11.31 -9.88 -14.91
N SER A 38 -10.07 -9.71 -14.44
CA SER A 38 -8.86 -10.03 -15.17
C SER A 38 -7.72 -10.35 -14.20
N ALA A 39 -6.84 -11.28 -14.56
CA ALA A 39 -5.76 -11.72 -13.68
C ALA A 39 -4.71 -10.63 -13.42
N THR A 40 -4.43 -9.78 -14.42
CA THR A 40 -3.34 -8.79 -14.36
C THR A 40 -3.78 -7.39 -14.74
N GLN A 41 -5.09 -7.15 -14.77
CA GLN A 41 -5.64 -5.85 -15.14
C GLN A 41 -6.74 -5.44 -14.17
N LEU A 42 -6.80 -4.14 -13.90
CA LEU A 42 -7.98 -3.49 -13.36
C LEU A 42 -8.78 -2.97 -14.55
N ILE A 43 -10.02 -3.44 -14.70
CA ILE A 43 -10.95 -3.01 -15.75
C ILE A 43 -12.20 -2.41 -15.11
N ASP A 44 -12.41 -1.12 -15.38
CA ASP A 44 -13.60 -0.39 -14.95
C ASP A 44 -14.07 0.52 -16.08
N SER A 45 -15.18 0.16 -16.73
CA SER A 45 -15.74 0.89 -17.87
C SER A 45 -16.23 2.31 -17.51
N ASN A 46 -16.35 2.63 -16.24
CA ASN A 46 -16.76 3.95 -15.76
C ASN A 46 -15.57 4.82 -15.33
N ALA A 47 -14.37 4.27 -15.35
CA ALA A 47 -13.17 5.00 -14.95
C ALA A 47 -12.67 5.94 -16.05
N THR A 48 -11.82 6.90 -15.62
CA THR A 48 -11.14 7.85 -16.50
C THR A 48 -9.67 7.98 -16.05
N PHE A 49 -8.94 6.86 -16.06
CA PHE A 49 -7.60 6.76 -15.44
C PHE A 49 -6.59 7.77 -15.98
N LEU A 50 -6.55 7.98 -17.30
CA LEU A 50 -5.66 8.97 -17.92
C LEU A 50 -6.03 10.39 -17.49
N THR A 51 -7.32 10.72 -17.58
CA THR A 51 -7.83 12.07 -17.23
C THR A 51 -7.72 12.34 -15.73
N SER A 52 -7.85 11.30 -14.89
CA SER A 52 -7.71 11.39 -13.44
C SER A 52 -6.26 11.42 -12.97
N GLY A 53 -5.28 11.38 -13.89
CA GLY A 53 -3.87 11.52 -13.57
C GLY A 53 -3.23 10.30 -12.93
N VAL A 54 -3.74 9.10 -13.20
CA VAL A 54 -3.08 7.85 -12.78
C VAL A 54 -1.72 7.76 -13.47
N GLN A 55 -0.71 7.35 -12.71
CA GLN A 55 0.67 7.21 -13.18
C GLN A 55 1.21 5.80 -12.86
N LEU A 56 2.27 5.43 -13.58
CA LEU A 56 3.03 4.23 -13.25
C LEU A 56 3.60 4.32 -11.83
N ASN A 57 3.75 3.19 -11.19
CA ASN A 57 4.19 3.03 -9.81
C ASN A 57 3.19 3.50 -8.74
N MET A 58 2.02 4.01 -9.09
CA MET A 58 0.94 4.18 -8.13
C MET A 58 0.50 2.83 -7.58
N ILE A 59 0.00 2.83 -6.35
CA ILE A 59 -0.43 1.62 -5.66
C ILE A 59 -1.95 1.52 -5.73
N ILE A 60 -2.45 0.37 -6.17
CA ILE A 60 -3.87 0.04 -6.17
C ILE A 60 -4.15 -0.89 -5.00
N VAL A 61 -5.14 -0.53 -4.21
CA VAL A 61 -5.68 -1.36 -3.13
C VAL A 61 -7.04 -1.90 -3.58
N ASN A 62 -7.19 -3.21 -3.63
CA ASN A 62 -8.49 -3.86 -3.70
C ASN A 62 -9.07 -3.89 -2.29
N THR A 63 -10.01 -2.99 -2.02
CA THR A 63 -10.60 -2.82 -0.69
C THR A 63 -11.61 -3.91 -0.34
N THR A 64 -12.10 -4.67 -1.35
CA THR A 64 -12.97 -5.83 -1.13
C THR A 64 -12.23 -7.00 -0.50
N ASP A 65 -11.04 -7.32 -1.04
CA ASP A 65 -10.26 -8.48 -0.63
C ASP A 65 -9.04 -8.10 0.23
N ASN A 66 -8.84 -6.81 0.46
CA ASN A 66 -7.71 -6.26 1.21
C ASN A 66 -6.34 -6.70 0.64
N THR A 67 -6.20 -6.58 -0.67
CA THR A 67 -4.97 -6.88 -1.41
C THR A 67 -4.48 -5.66 -2.17
N GLN A 68 -3.21 -5.64 -2.56
CA GLN A 68 -2.62 -4.50 -3.23
C GLN A 68 -1.68 -4.89 -4.37
N ALA A 69 -1.54 -4.01 -5.34
CA ALA A 69 -0.65 -4.14 -6.49
C ALA A 69 -0.12 -2.77 -6.93
N VAL A 70 0.87 -2.78 -7.80
CA VAL A 70 1.43 -1.56 -8.41
C VAL A 70 0.88 -1.41 -9.83
N VAL A 71 0.59 -0.19 -10.24
CA VAL A 71 0.30 0.15 -11.63
C VAL A 71 1.58 0.01 -12.46
N ILE A 72 1.62 -0.95 -13.36
CA ILE A 72 2.77 -1.19 -14.26
C ILE A 72 2.48 -0.85 -15.71
N GLY A 73 1.22 -0.57 -16.07
CA GLY A 73 0.80 -0.14 -17.39
C GLY A 73 -0.52 0.62 -17.34
N ILE A 74 -0.69 1.57 -18.26
CA ILE A 74 -1.94 2.31 -18.46
C ILE A 74 -2.32 2.09 -19.92
N GLU A 75 -3.31 1.21 -20.14
CA GLU A 75 -3.72 0.84 -21.49
C GLU A 75 -4.63 1.91 -22.12
N ASN A 76 -5.57 2.41 -21.33
CA ASN A 76 -6.53 3.43 -21.71
C ASN A 76 -7.24 3.98 -20.45
N ASP A 77 -8.28 4.80 -20.65
CA ASP A 77 -9.05 5.40 -19.53
C ASP A 77 -9.75 4.38 -18.63
N THR A 78 -10.01 3.17 -19.13
CA THR A 78 -10.80 2.17 -18.40
C THR A 78 -10.01 0.92 -18.00
N THR A 79 -8.72 0.86 -18.35
CA THR A 79 -7.91 -0.36 -18.15
C THR A 79 -6.49 -0.01 -17.70
N LEU A 80 -6.10 -0.56 -16.57
CA LEU A 80 -4.72 -0.53 -16.03
C LEU A 80 -4.15 -1.94 -15.99
N THR A 81 -2.85 -2.08 -16.26
CA THR A 81 -2.11 -3.31 -15.99
C THR A 81 -1.49 -3.23 -14.60
N VAL A 82 -1.65 -4.28 -13.81
CA VAL A 82 -1.24 -4.35 -12.41
C VAL A 82 -0.21 -5.48 -12.18
N SER A 83 0.66 -5.28 -11.19
CA SER A 83 1.78 -6.17 -10.90
C SER A 83 1.40 -7.51 -10.27
N ALA A 84 0.16 -7.66 -9.80
CA ALA A 84 -0.32 -8.89 -9.15
C ALA A 84 -1.78 -9.15 -9.49
N ASN A 85 -2.18 -10.43 -9.43
CA ASN A 85 -3.57 -10.84 -9.65
C ASN A 85 -4.43 -10.53 -8.42
N ILE A 86 -5.00 -9.34 -8.38
CA ILE A 86 -5.89 -8.88 -7.31
C ILE A 86 -7.32 -8.59 -7.78
N PHE A 87 -7.59 -8.68 -9.09
CA PHE A 87 -8.88 -8.39 -9.72
C PHE A 87 -9.40 -9.51 -10.61
N ALA A 88 -9.20 -10.78 -10.22
CA ALA A 88 -9.66 -11.93 -10.98
C ALA A 88 -11.18 -11.99 -11.21
N ALA A 89 -11.96 -11.22 -10.44
CA ALA A 89 -13.41 -11.12 -10.55
C ALA A 89 -13.86 -9.66 -10.73
N SER A 90 -15.05 -9.47 -11.29
CA SER A 90 -15.73 -8.16 -11.32
C SER A 90 -16.29 -7.78 -9.93
N ALA A 91 -16.82 -6.58 -9.81
CA ALA A 91 -17.43 -6.02 -8.60
C ALA A 91 -16.45 -5.95 -7.40
N LYS A 92 -15.16 -5.75 -7.69
CA LYS A 92 -14.14 -5.48 -6.66
C LYS A 92 -13.94 -3.98 -6.51
N ALA A 93 -14.18 -3.45 -5.33
CA ALA A 93 -13.91 -2.05 -5.02
C ALA A 93 -12.40 -1.81 -4.97
N TYR A 94 -11.96 -0.68 -5.48
CA TYR A 94 -10.56 -0.29 -5.50
C TYR A 94 -10.35 1.18 -5.14
N GLU A 95 -9.18 1.47 -4.64
CA GLU A 95 -8.65 2.81 -4.40
C GLU A 95 -7.22 2.88 -4.92
N ILE A 96 -6.86 3.98 -5.59
CA ILE A 96 -5.52 4.22 -6.14
C ILE A 96 -4.84 5.30 -5.32
N TYR A 97 -3.55 5.12 -5.02
CA TYR A 97 -2.76 6.05 -4.22
C TYR A 97 -1.44 6.36 -4.89
N GLY A 98 -0.83 7.49 -4.56
CA GLY A 98 0.52 7.82 -4.98
C GLY A 98 1.53 6.72 -4.59
N GLY A 99 2.53 6.49 -5.44
CA GLY A 99 3.55 5.48 -5.21
C GLY A 99 4.74 5.98 -4.40
N ASP A 100 5.06 7.26 -4.49
CA ASP A 100 6.17 7.87 -3.77
C ASP A 100 5.70 8.36 -2.41
N GLN A 101 6.32 7.85 -1.35
CA GLN A 101 5.99 8.22 0.01
C GLN A 101 7.22 8.55 0.85
N GLU A 102 7.03 9.46 1.80
CA GLU A 102 8.08 9.85 2.76
C GLU A 102 8.27 8.81 3.88
N GLY A 103 7.55 7.71 3.82
CA GLY A 103 7.57 6.63 4.82
C GLY A 103 6.59 6.88 5.96
N ALA A 104 6.26 5.80 6.64
CA ALA A 104 5.38 5.78 7.80
C ALA A 104 6.13 5.28 9.03
N VAL A 105 5.74 5.76 10.20
CA VAL A 105 6.06 5.14 11.49
C VAL A 105 5.06 4.01 11.72
N LEU A 106 5.49 2.92 12.35
CA LEU A 106 4.62 1.77 12.54
C LEU A 106 4.20 1.61 14.01
N TYR A 107 2.95 1.22 14.20
CA TYR A 107 2.45 0.65 15.45
C TYR A 107 2.28 -0.87 15.27
N ILE A 108 2.80 -1.64 16.20
CA ILE A 108 2.80 -3.11 16.15
C ILE A 108 1.74 -3.67 17.08
N GLY A 109 0.64 -4.18 16.52
CA GLY A 109 -0.47 -4.68 17.30
C GLY A 109 -0.22 -6.06 17.91
N THR A 110 0.57 -6.92 17.25
CA THR A 110 0.93 -8.25 17.74
C THR A 110 2.43 -8.47 17.60
N ALA A 111 3.06 -8.93 18.68
CA ALA A 111 4.50 -9.16 18.77
C ALA A 111 5.03 -10.13 17.70
N GLY A 112 6.28 -9.92 17.29
CA GLY A 112 6.96 -10.79 16.32
C GLY A 112 8.19 -10.15 15.70
N ASN A 113 8.72 -10.78 14.67
CA ASN A 113 9.78 -10.23 13.85
C ASN A 113 9.18 -9.30 12.80
N LEU A 114 9.88 -8.23 12.48
CA LEU A 114 9.45 -7.23 11.51
C LEU A 114 10.55 -7.01 10.48
N LYS A 115 10.32 -7.45 9.25
CA LYS A 115 11.22 -7.18 8.12
C LYS A 115 10.66 -6.01 7.32
N VAL A 116 11.46 -4.97 7.17
CA VAL A 116 11.05 -3.71 6.52
C VAL A 116 12.06 -3.26 5.48
N THR A 117 11.60 -2.42 4.55
CA THR A 117 12.46 -1.52 3.79
C THR A 117 12.26 -0.11 4.30
N THR A 118 13.33 0.54 4.71
CA THR A 118 13.31 1.95 5.15
C THR A 118 13.15 2.88 3.94
N VAL A 119 12.81 4.14 4.19
CA VAL A 119 12.76 5.16 3.13
C VAL A 119 14.13 5.31 2.41
N ALA A 120 15.23 5.13 3.15
CA ALA A 120 16.57 5.15 2.58
C ALA A 120 16.90 3.93 1.68
N GLY A 121 16.05 2.89 1.69
CA GLY A 121 16.21 1.68 0.89
C GLY A 121 16.85 0.50 1.63
N ASP A 122 17.17 0.65 2.92
CA ASP A 122 17.76 -0.44 3.72
C ASP A 122 16.72 -1.52 3.99
N VAL A 123 17.08 -2.78 3.76
CA VAL A 123 16.25 -3.93 4.12
C VAL A 123 16.77 -4.54 5.42
N VAL A 124 15.96 -4.45 6.48
CA VAL A 124 16.36 -4.87 7.83
C VAL A 124 15.26 -5.72 8.46
N THR A 125 15.67 -6.74 9.22
CA THR A 125 14.76 -7.53 10.05
C THR A 125 14.99 -7.21 11.53
N PHE A 126 14.00 -6.62 12.17
CA PHE A 126 13.97 -6.37 13.61
C PHE A 126 13.32 -7.57 14.30
N GLN A 127 14.04 -8.17 15.24
CA GLN A 127 13.57 -9.37 15.94
C GLN A 127 12.91 -9.05 17.27
N GLY A 128 11.85 -9.77 17.60
CA GLY A 128 11.25 -9.73 18.92
C GLY A 128 10.61 -8.40 19.29
N ILE A 129 9.98 -7.71 18.35
CA ILE A 129 9.23 -6.49 18.66
C ILE A 129 8.01 -6.84 19.50
N ASN A 130 7.80 -6.09 20.57
CA ASN A 130 6.69 -6.31 21.50
C ASN A 130 5.35 -5.82 20.95
N THR A 131 4.26 -6.43 21.44
CA THR A 131 2.89 -5.92 21.23
C THR A 131 2.76 -4.50 21.78
N GLY A 132 2.10 -3.62 21.02
CA GLY A 132 1.89 -2.22 21.38
C GLY A 132 3.09 -1.31 21.15
N ALA A 133 4.16 -1.81 20.53
CA ALA A 133 5.35 -1.01 20.25
C ALA A 133 5.10 0.01 19.14
N PHE A 134 5.57 1.24 19.34
CA PHE A 134 5.77 2.22 18.30
C PHE A 134 7.17 2.02 17.70
N PHE A 135 7.23 1.90 16.39
CA PHE A 135 8.48 1.68 15.67
C PHE A 135 8.91 2.99 14.98
N PRO A 136 9.85 3.75 15.55
CA PRO A 136 10.16 5.12 15.15
C PRO A 136 11.14 5.19 13.96
N VAL A 137 10.98 4.28 13.00
CA VAL A 137 11.75 4.27 11.75
C VAL A 137 10.79 4.54 10.61
N HIS A 138 11.17 5.41 9.69
CA HIS A 138 10.38 5.68 8.49
C HIS A 138 10.50 4.51 7.52
N VAL A 139 9.42 3.79 7.37
CA VAL A 139 9.30 2.55 6.60
C VAL A 139 8.45 2.78 5.37
N LYS A 140 8.91 2.32 4.22
CA LYS A 140 8.12 2.32 2.99
C LYS A 140 7.52 0.96 2.64
N LYS A 141 8.08 -0.14 3.16
CA LYS A 141 7.58 -1.49 2.93
C LYS A 141 7.68 -2.35 4.17
N VAL A 142 6.65 -3.13 4.43
CA VAL A 142 6.69 -4.26 5.37
C VAL A 142 6.63 -5.55 4.55
N TRP A 143 7.67 -6.37 4.64
CA TRP A 143 7.76 -7.61 3.90
C TRP A 143 6.79 -8.67 4.46
N ALA A 144 6.14 -9.44 3.59
CA ALA A 144 5.38 -10.63 3.99
C ALA A 144 6.35 -11.75 4.43
N THR A 145 7.39 -12.00 3.64
CA THR A 145 8.43 -12.97 3.97
C THR A 145 9.41 -12.42 5.01
N GLY A 146 9.47 -13.04 6.18
CA GLY A 146 10.35 -12.63 7.28
C GLY A 146 9.71 -11.76 8.35
N THR A 147 8.44 -11.36 8.19
CA THR A 147 7.63 -10.70 9.20
C THR A 147 6.68 -11.71 9.83
N SER A 148 6.74 -11.86 11.16
CA SER A 148 5.79 -12.63 11.95
C SER A 148 4.92 -11.75 12.85
N ALA A 149 5.28 -10.48 13.01
CA ALA A 149 4.43 -9.47 13.62
C ALA A 149 3.16 -9.26 12.79
N SER A 150 2.05 -8.92 13.43
CA SER A 150 0.77 -8.71 12.76
C SER A 150 -0.01 -7.54 13.36
N ASN A 151 -1.16 -7.21 12.76
CA ASN A 151 -1.95 -6.04 13.14
C ASN A 151 -1.10 -4.75 13.15
N ILE A 152 -0.33 -4.57 12.09
CA ILE A 152 0.57 -3.44 11.94
C ILE A 152 -0.21 -2.25 11.37
N ILE A 153 -0.04 -1.09 11.97
CA ILE A 153 -0.64 0.17 11.53
C ILE A 153 0.47 1.12 11.12
N ALA A 154 0.39 1.65 9.92
CA ALA A 154 1.23 2.75 9.46
C ALA A 154 0.61 4.08 9.88
N LEU A 155 1.45 5.01 10.31
CA LEU A 155 1.09 6.31 10.88
C LEU A 155 1.89 7.43 10.21
N TRP A 156 1.21 8.53 9.79
CA TRP A 156 1.81 9.74 9.20
C TRP A 156 1.42 11.01 9.92
#